data_01d6b4fb1b2c81c4e3663465a21778c6
#
_entry.id   01d6b4fb1b2c81c4e3663465a21778c6
#
_cell.length_a   1.000
_cell.length_b   1.000
_cell.length_c   1.000
_cell.angle_alpha   90.00
_cell.angle_beta   90.00
_cell.angle_gamma   90.00
#
_symmetry.space_group_name_H-M   'P 1'
#
loop_
_entity.id
_entity.type
_entity.pdbx_description
1 polymer ?
#
loop_
_entity_poly.entity_id
_entity_poly.type
_entity_poly.pdbx_seq_one_letter_code
_entity_poly.pdbx_strand_id
1 'polypeptide(L)'
;LSKEDAMKIAVFRGERMEHYSSQVDTSMVALMGAEEEDLVKAIEEVGLSDSLFLSNINTKGQIVLTGKKDSLDTLFSQWGERVRKIPLQVGGPFHTPYMSPVATELQELFSKLDFNEPQRKIAMNLTGEYEDQNYQDIMAKQVMETVRFKDVLETLLEDGVELFVEFGHNKVLAGLLRRLNKEAKVLEVSDYESYEKVKEELQWKK
;
A
#
# COMPACT_ATOMS: atom_id res chain seq x y z
N LEU A 1 2.26 -18.04 -10.60
CA LEU A 1 3.70 -17.72 -10.61
C LEU A 1 4.50 -18.78 -9.86
N SER A 2 5.73 -19.07 -10.35
CA SER A 2 6.73 -19.79 -9.58
C SER A 2 7.28 -18.91 -8.44
N LYS A 3 7.95 -19.52 -7.44
CA LYS A 3 8.62 -18.76 -6.36
C LYS A 3 9.77 -17.92 -6.91
N GLU A 4 10.47 -18.46 -7.89
CA GLU A 4 11.58 -17.81 -8.60
C GLU A 4 11.09 -16.56 -9.35
N ASP A 5 9.97 -16.65 -10.05
CA ASP A 5 9.40 -15.52 -10.77
C ASP A 5 8.84 -14.47 -9.82
N ALA A 6 8.21 -14.87 -8.72
CA ALA A 6 7.77 -13.93 -7.68
C ALA A 6 8.96 -13.14 -7.08
N MET A 7 10.10 -13.82 -6.85
CA MET A 7 11.31 -13.14 -6.38
C MET A 7 11.90 -12.19 -7.44
N LYS A 8 11.95 -12.62 -8.70
CA LYS A 8 12.39 -11.75 -9.81
C LYS A 8 11.54 -10.49 -9.91
N ILE A 9 10.22 -10.63 -9.80
CA ILE A 9 9.29 -9.48 -9.81
C ILE A 9 9.60 -8.53 -8.64
N ALA A 10 9.78 -9.07 -7.42
CA ALA A 10 10.03 -8.25 -6.25
C ALA A 10 11.34 -7.45 -6.37
N VAL A 11 12.42 -8.09 -6.83
CA VAL A 11 13.72 -7.44 -7.07
C VAL A 11 13.60 -6.40 -8.16
N PHE A 12 13.07 -6.77 -9.32
CA PHE A 12 12.90 -5.86 -10.47
C PHE A 12 12.07 -4.63 -10.08
N ARG A 13 10.92 -4.86 -9.41
CA ARG A 13 10.06 -3.77 -8.92
C ARG A 13 10.84 -2.80 -8.03
N GLY A 14 11.59 -3.32 -7.05
CA GLY A 14 12.37 -2.50 -6.13
C GLY A 14 13.42 -1.65 -6.86
N GLU A 15 14.23 -2.27 -7.72
CA GLU A 15 15.27 -1.59 -8.51
C GLU A 15 14.69 -0.50 -9.43
N ARG A 16 13.58 -0.78 -10.10
CA ARG A 16 12.96 0.20 -11.00
C ARG A 16 12.31 1.36 -10.23
N MET A 17 11.63 1.07 -9.13
CA MET A 17 11.06 2.11 -8.26
C MET A 17 12.16 3.02 -7.69
N GLU A 18 13.28 2.48 -7.24
CA GLU A 18 14.44 3.25 -6.78
C GLU A 18 15.02 4.12 -7.91
N HIS A 19 15.23 3.53 -9.08
CA HIS A 19 15.75 4.26 -10.26
C HIS A 19 14.90 5.48 -10.60
N TYR A 20 13.60 5.33 -10.70
CA TYR A 20 12.72 6.46 -11.05
C TYR A 20 12.48 7.42 -9.89
N SER A 21 12.53 6.95 -8.65
CA SER A 21 12.39 7.82 -7.49
C SER A 21 13.52 8.83 -7.37
N SER A 22 14.75 8.45 -7.77
CA SER A 22 15.91 9.34 -7.75
C SER A 22 15.84 10.50 -8.74
N GLN A 23 14.90 10.46 -9.69
CA GLN A 23 14.74 11.49 -10.73
C GLN A 23 13.76 12.61 -10.35
N VAL A 24 13.01 12.44 -9.25
CA VAL A 24 11.97 13.38 -8.84
C VAL A 24 12.15 13.75 -7.36
N ASP A 25 12.29 15.04 -7.08
CA ASP A 25 12.37 15.54 -5.70
C ASP A 25 10.96 15.64 -5.11
N THR A 26 10.59 14.60 -4.36
CA THR A 26 9.29 14.48 -3.70
C THR A 26 9.45 14.06 -2.24
N SER A 27 8.42 14.31 -1.45
CA SER A 27 8.32 13.88 -0.07
C SER A 27 7.00 13.13 0.17
N MET A 28 7.03 12.22 1.13
CA MET A 28 5.85 11.50 1.61
C MET A 28 5.56 11.89 3.06
N VAL A 29 4.32 12.20 3.37
CA VAL A 29 3.89 12.64 4.69
C VAL A 29 2.65 11.85 5.11
N ALA A 30 2.73 11.16 6.24
CA ALA A 30 1.54 10.54 6.83
C ALA A 30 0.75 11.61 7.60
N LEU A 31 -0.53 11.72 7.26
CA LEU A 31 -1.49 12.63 7.86
C LEU A 31 -2.37 11.84 8.82
N MET A 32 -2.33 12.22 10.10
CA MET A 32 -3.12 11.56 11.15
C MET A 32 -4.32 12.45 11.49
N GLY A 33 -5.52 11.90 11.41
CA GLY A 33 -6.78 12.62 11.58
C GLY A 33 -7.33 13.22 10.28
N ALA A 34 -6.76 12.87 9.11
CA ALA A 34 -7.26 13.29 7.82
C ALA A 34 -8.32 12.32 7.29
N GLU A 35 -9.42 12.86 6.75
CA GLU A 35 -10.39 12.10 5.97
C GLU A 35 -10.11 12.31 4.48
N GLU A 36 -10.38 11.27 3.67
CA GLU A 36 -10.06 11.26 2.24
C GLU A 36 -10.74 12.42 1.50
N GLU A 37 -12.05 12.58 1.70
CA GLU A 37 -12.85 13.61 1.01
C GLU A 37 -12.38 15.04 1.34
N ASP A 38 -12.05 15.30 2.62
CA ASP A 38 -11.55 16.61 3.06
C ASP A 38 -10.20 16.93 2.44
N LEU A 39 -9.33 15.93 2.32
CA LEU A 39 -8.00 16.08 1.75
C LEU A 39 -8.06 16.32 0.24
N VAL A 40 -8.87 15.53 -0.49
CA VAL A 40 -9.07 15.72 -1.93
C VAL A 40 -9.60 17.14 -2.20
N LYS A 41 -10.63 17.57 -1.48
CA LYS A 41 -11.19 18.90 -1.61
C LYS A 41 -10.16 20.01 -1.33
N ALA A 42 -9.35 19.84 -0.28
CA ALA A 42 -8.31 20.81 0.05
C ALA A 42 -7.24 20.91 -1.05
N ILE A 43 -6.85 19.80 -1.67
CA ILE A 43 -5.91 19.76 -2.80
C ILE A 43 -6.50 20.47 -4.03
N GLU A 44 -7.78 20.25 -4.32
CA GLU A 44 -8.49 20.91 -5.42
C GLU A 44 -8.60 22.41 -5.20
N GLU A 45 -8.98 22.85 -4.00
CA GLU A 45 -9.13 24.27 -3.64
C GLU A 45 -7.82 25.06 -3.79
N VAL A 46 -6.67 24.43 -3.57
CA VAL A 46 -5.35 25.07 -3.78
C VAL A 46 -4.80 24.88 -5.19
N GLY A 47 -5.52 24.15 -6.09
CA GLY A 47 -5.12 23.92 -7.47
C GLY A 47 -3.88 23.02 -7.64
N LEU A 48 -3.68 22.06 -6.73
CA LEU A 48 -2.49 21.19 -6.70
C LEU A 48 -2.78 19.72 -7.06
N SER A 49 -3.89 19.42 -7.72
CA SER A 49 -4.31 18.05 -8.08
C SER A 49 -3.30 17.30 -9.00
N ASP A 50 -2.49 18.03 -9.76
CA ASP A 50 -1.46 17.46 -10.63
C ASP A 50 -0.09 17.27 -9.93
N SER A 51 0.02 17.65 -8.66
CA SER A 51 1.31 17.65 -7.93
C SER A 51 1.25 17.03 -6.54
N LEU A 52 0.06 16.78 -6.01
CA LEU A 52 -0.16 16.11 -4.73
C LEU A 52 -1.08 14.89 -4.93
N PHE A 53 -0.67 13.77 -4.38
CA PHE A 53 -1.32 12.48 -4.59
C PHE A 53 -1.51 11.74 -3.26
N LEU A 54 -2.69 11.18 -3.05
CA LEU A 54 -2.94 10.24 -1.96
C LEU A 54 -2.27 8.92 -2.31
N SER A 55 -1.11 8.64 -1.72
CA SER A 55 -0.37 7.40 -2.01
C SER A 55 -0.94 6.20 -1.27
N ASN A 56 -1.41 6.39 -0.03
CA ASN A 56 -1.98 5.32 0.78
C ASN A 56 -3.17 5.83 1.58
N ILE A 57 -4.25 5.06 1.56
CA ILE A 57 -5.36 5.16 2.49
C ILE A 57 -5.26 3.94 3.41
N ASN A 58 -4.60 4.12 4.56
CA ASN A 58 -4.24 3.00 5.43
C ASN A 58 -5.36 2.62 6.40
N THR A 59 -5.99 3.62 7.02
CA THR A 59 -7.15 3.47 7.91
C THR A 59 -7.97 4.76 7.87
N LYS A 60 -9.15 4.74 8.47
CA LYS A 60 -9.87 5.97 8.77
C LYS A 60 -8.96 6.90 9.60
N GLY A 61 -8.75 8.10 9.12
CA GLY A 61 -7.88 9.08 9.75
C GLY A 61 -6.37 8.83 9.61
N GLN A 62 -5.92 7.94 8.71
CA GLN A 62 -4.51 7.80 8.36
C GLN A 62 -4.30 7.67 6.86
N ILE A 63 -3.86 8.75 6.24
CA ILE A 63 -3.60 8.87 4.81
C ILE A 63 -2.15 9.28 4.60
N VAL A 64 -1.49 8.75 3.56
CA VAL A 64 -0.17 9.22 3.13
C VAL A 64 -0.35 10.09 1.91
N LEU A 65 0.15 11.31 2.00
CA LEU A 65 0.19 12.27 0.92
C LEU A 65 1.60 12.34 0.36
N THR A 66 1.72 12.33 -0.96
CA THR A 66 2.99 12.40 -1.69
C THR A 66 2.96 13.52 -2.70
N GLY A 67 4.07 14.25 -2.81
CA GLY A 67 4.22 15.28 -3.83
C GLY A 67 5.50 16.09 -3.67
N LYS A 68 5.64 17.11 -4.51
CA LYS A 68 6.75 18.06 -4.40
C LYS A 68 6.67 18.81 -3.07
N LYS A 69 7.85 19.07 -2.46
CA LYS A 69 7.92 19.71 -1.15
C LYS A 69 7.19 21.05 -1.12
N ASP A 70 7.39 21.91 -2.11
CA ASP A 70 6.74 23.22 -2.18
C ASP A 70 5.22 23.12 -2.27
N SER A 71 4.70 22.08 -2.97
CA SER A 71 3.26 21.80 -3.05
C SER A 71 2.71 21.36 -1.70
N LEU A 72 3.44 20.49 -0.99
CA LEU A 72 3.07 20.08 0.37
C LEU A 72 3.06 21.26 1.34
N ASP A 73 4.08 22.12 1.29
CA ASP A 73 4.18 23.31 2.14
C ASP A 73 3.03 24.30 1.84
N THR A 74 2.67 24.46 0.56
CA THR A 74 1.53 25.28 0.14
C THR A 74 0.21 24.76 0.70
N LEU A 75 -0.09 23.48 0.51
CA LEU A 75 -1.28 22.86 1.07
C LEU A 75 -1.33 23.01 2.60
N PHE A 76 -0.22 22.70 3.28
CA PHE A 76 -0.18 22.72 4.73
C PHE A 76 -0.30 24.13 5.34
N SER A 77 0.17 25.15 4.63
CA SER A 77 0.00 26.55 5.06
C SER A 77 -1.47 27.00 5.05
N GLN A 78 -2.26 26.48 4.09
CA GLN A 78 -3.67 26.82 3.95
C GLN A 78 -4.59 25.90 4.77
N TRP A 79 -4.22 24.61 4.87
CA TRP A 79 -5.03 23.61 5.60
C TRP A 79 -4.87 23.71 7.14
N GLY A 80 -3.80 24.35 7.59
CA GLY A 80 -3.55 24.63 9.02
C GLY A 80 -3.14 23.40 9.84
N GLU A 81 -3.43 23.45 11.14
CA GLU A 81 -3.04 22.41 12.12
C GLU A 81 -4.11 21.35 12.36
N ARG A 82 -5.03 21.17 11.43
CA ARG A 82 -6.17 20.23 11.56
C ARG A 82 -5.74 18.78 11.68
N VAL A 83 -4.54 18.42 11.17
CA VAL A 83 -4.02 17.06 11.16
C VAL A 83 -2.56 17.03 11.64
N ARG A 84 -2.19 15.94 12.29
CA ARG A 84 -0.80 15.70 12.64
C ARG A 84 -0.03 15.17 11.42
N LYS A 85 1.03 15.85 11.04
CA LYS A 85 1.89 15.56 9.89
C LYS A 85 3.13 14.81 10.36
N ILE A 86 3.41 13.65 9.78
CA ILE A 86 4.55 12.79 10.09
C ILE A 86 5.32 12.54 8.80
N PRO A 87 6.46 13.23 8.57
CA PRO A 87 7.31 12.96 7.42
C PRO A 87 7.80 11.50 7.44
N LEU A 88 7.74 10.82 6.30
CA LEU A 88 8.24 9.46 6.16
C LEU A 88 9.68 9.50 5.67
N GLN A 89 10.53 8.63 6.24
CA GLN A 89 11.93 8.46 5.83
C GLN A 89 12.04 7.51 4.63
N VAL A 90 11.21 7.72 3.61
CA VAL A 90 11.23 6.96 2.37
C VAL A 90 11.41 7.94 1.22
N GLY A 91 12.34 7.65 0.33
CA GLY A 91 12.66 8.52 -0.78
C GLY A 91 11.96 8.09 -2.06
N GLY A 92 10.89 8.79 -2.44
CA GLY A 92 10.36 8.61 -3.78
C GLY A 92 8.85 8.79 -3.88
N PRO A 93 8.34 9.10 -5.08
CA PRO A 93 6.92 9.32 -5.34
C PRO A 93 6.18 8.00 -5.55
N PHE A 94 6.34 7.07 -4.60
CA PHE A 94 5.69 5.76 -4.67
C PHE A 94 4.18 5.89 -4.62
N HIS A 95 3.51 5.02 -5.37
CA HIS A 95 2.05 5.00 -5.47
C HIS A 95 1.47 6.32 -6.02
N THR A 96 2.17 6.91 -7.00
CA THR A 96 1.74 8.12 -7.71
C THR A 96 2.00 7.97 -9.21
N PRO A 97 1.38 8.80 -10.08
CA PRO A 97 1.62 8.78 -11.52
C PRO A 97 3.09 8.93 -11.95
N TYR A 98 3.96 9.44 -11.10
CA TYR A 98 5.41 9.49 -11.35
C TYR A 98 6.03 8.09 -11.54
N MET A 99 5.37 7.03 -11.04
CA MET A 99 5.81 5.64 -11.19
C MET A 99 5.24 4.96 -12.45
N SER A 100 4.55 5.69 -13.34
CA SER A 100 4.00 5.10 -14.58
C SER A 100 5.03 4.39 -15.46
N PRO A 101 6.29 4.84 -15.58
CA PRO A 101 7.28 4.08 -16.33
C PRO A 101 7.58 2.71 -15.71
N VAL A 102 7.57 2.61 -14.38
CA VAL A 102 7.76 1.32 -13.67
C VAL A 102 6.59 0.37 -13.98
N ALA A 103 5.35 0.89 -13.99
CA ALA A 103 4.18 0.08 -14.34
C ALA A 103 4.28 -0.49 -15.76
N THR A 104 4.74 0.31 -16.73
CA THR A 104 4.96 -0.14 -18.11
C THR A 104 6.01 -1.24 -18.16
N GLU A 105 7.15 -1.07 -17.52
CA GLU A 105 8.22 -2.07 -17.49
C GLU A 105 7.80 -3.37 -16.75
N LEU A 106 6.96 -3.25 -15.73
CA LEU A 106 6.37 -4.42 -15.06
C LEU A 106 5.42 -5.17 -15.98
N GLN A 107 4.59 -4.49 -16.77
CA GLN A 107 3.73 -5.13 -17.78
C GLN A 107 4.56 -5.90 -18.82
N GLU A 108 5.67 -5.32 -19.28
CA GLU A 108 6.59 -5.99 -20.18
C GLU A 108 7.25 -7.23 -19.55
N LEU A 109 7.61 -7.15 -18.27
CA LEU A 109 8.13 -8.30 -17.52
C LEU A 109 7.04 -9.38 -17.39
N PHE A 110 5.84 -9.00 -16.97
CA PHE A 110 4.73 -9.94 -16.75
C PHE A 110 4.31 -10.67 -18.02
N SER A 111 4.39 -10.02 -19.19
CA SER A 111 4.09 -10.66 -20.47
C SER A 111 5.00 -11.85 -20.82
N LYS A 112 6.13 -11.98 -20.12
CA LYS A 112 7.13 -13.04 -20.31
C LYS A 112 7.07 -14.13 -19.22
N LEU A 113 6.11 -14.03 -18.30
CA LEU A 113 5.97 -14.93 -17.16
C LEU A 113 4.64 -15.67 -17.22
N ASP A 114 4.64 -16.89 -16.68
CA ASP A 114 3.44 -17.71 -16.59
C ASP A 114 2.67 -17.39 -15.31
N PHE A 115 1.51 -16.77 -15.45
CA PHE A 115 0.57 -16.53 -14.36
C PHE A 115 -0.49 -17.63 -14.34
N ASN A 116 -0.53 -18.39 -13.27
CA ASN A 116 -1.59 -19.36 -13.01
C ASN A 116 -2.72 -18.72 -12.22
N GLU A 117 -3.89 -19.29 -12.31
CA GLU A 117 -5.04 -18.91 -11.47
C GLU A 117 -4.68 -18.99 -9.98
N PRO A 118 -5.09 -18.01 -9.16
CA PRO A 118 -4.87 -18.04 -7.74
C PRO A 118 -5.61 -19.21 -7.10
N GLN A 119 -4.96 -19.88 -6.17
CA GLN A 119 -5.57 -20.97 -5.39
C GLN A 119 -6.40 -20.45 -4.20
N ARG A 120 -6.37 -19.17 -3.95
CA ARG A 120 -7.07 -18.48 -2.84
C ARG A 120 -7.56 -17.13 -3.34
N LYS A 121 -8.61 -16.62 -2.71
CA LYS A 121 -9.05 -15.23 -2.93
C LYS A 121 -7.91 -14.27 -2.58
N ILE A 122 -7.75 -13.22 -3.36
CA ILE A 122 -6.76 -12.18 -3.14
C ILE A 122 -7.49 -10.83 -3.16
N ALA A 123 -7.52 -10.15 -2.02
CA ALA A 123 -7.94 -8.76 -1.98
C ALA A 123 -6.75 -7.87 -2.38
N MET A 124 -6.95 -7.09 -3.45
CA MET A 124 -5.89 -6.30 -4.06
C MET A 124 -5.89 -4.88 -3.51
N ASN A 125 -4.73 -4.37 -3.15
CA ASN A 125 -4.60 -3.03 -2.58
C ASN A 125 -4.83 -1.88 -3.56
N LEU A 126 -4.99 -2.15 -4.84
CA LEU A 126 -5.38 -1.16 -5.84
C LEU A 126 -6.87 -0.87 -5.79
N THR A 127 -7.69 -1.91 -5.70
CA THR A 127 -9.16 -1.84 -5.73
C THR A 127 -9.78 -1.88 -4.34
N GLY A 128 -9.09 -2.46 -3.37
CA GLY A 128 -9.63 -2.73 -2.04
C GLY A 128 -10.49 -4.00 -1.98
N GLU A 129 -10.67 -4.70 -3.10
CA GLU A 129 -11.62 -5.80 -3.25
C GLU A 129 -10.95 -7.11 -3.66
N TYR A 130 -11.71 -8.19 -3.64
CA TYR A 130 -11.29 -9.46 -4.23
C TYR A 130 -11.34 -9.36 -5.75
N GLU A 131 -10.26 -9.79 -6.37
CA GLU A 131 -10.15 -9.85 -7.83
C GLU A 131 -10.12 -11.31 -8.29
N ASP A 132 -10.72 -11.57 -9.45
CA ASP A 132 -10.76 -12.88 -10.08
C ASP A 132 -10.05 -12.93 -11.44
N GLN A 133 -9.63 -11.77 -11.96
CA GLN A 133 -8.99 -11.63 -13.28
C GLN A 133 -8.04 -10.41 -13.30
N ASN A 134 -7.35 -10.23 -14.43
CA ASN A 134 -6.49 -9.06 -14.69
C ASN A 134 -5.37 -8.80 -13.67
N TYR A 135 -4.92 -9.85 -12.96
CA TYR A 135 -3.89 -9.72 -11.93
C TYR A 135 -2.62 -9.03 -12.41
N GLN A 136 -2.18 -9.29 -13.65
CA GLN A 136 -0.98 -8.67 -14.21
C GLN A 136 -1.13 -7.14 -14.33
N ASP A 137 -2.26 -6.68 -14.84
CA ASP A 137 -2.54 -5.24 -14.99
C ASP A 137 -2.66 -4.56 -13.62
N ILE A 138 -3.40 -5.17 -12.69
CA ILE A 138 -3.56 -4.68 -11.32
C ILE A 138 -2.20 -4.60 -10.61
N MET A 139 -1.39 -5.67 -10.66
CA MET A 139 -0.07 -5.71 -10.03
C MET A 139 0.90 -4.69 -10.64
N ALA A 140 0.84 -4.45 -11.94
CA ALA A 140 1.66 -3.42 -12.57
C ALA A 140 1.23 -2.02 -12.12
N LYS A 141 -0.06 -1.73 -12.08
CA LYS A 141 -0.61 -0.43 -11.67
C LYS A 141 -0.40 -0.10 -10.19
N GLN A 142 -0.23 -1.11 -9.32
CA GLN A 142 0.00 -0.88 -7.89
C GLN A 142 1.13 0.09 -7.58
N VAL A 143 2.16 0.20 -8.42
CA VAL A 143 3.30 1.10 -8.17
C VAL A 143 2.97 2.56 -8.39
N MET A 144 1.91 2.86 -9.17
CA MET A 144 1.56 4.20 -9.61
C MET A 144 0.20 4.70 -9.12
N GLU A 145 -0.56 3.85 -8.45
CA GLU A 145 -1.91 4.14 -7.98
C GLU A 145 -1.99 4.06 -6.45
N THR A 146 -3.00 4.71 -5.88
CA THR A 146 -3.26 4.73 -4.44
C THR A 146 -3.39 3.33 -3.83
N VAL A 147 -2.69 3.08 -2.74
CA VAL A 147 -2.87 1.87 -1.92
C VAL A 147 -4.11 2.03 -1.06
N ARG A 148 -5.16 1.27 -1.34
CA ARG A 148 -6.45 1.27 -0.64
C ARG A 148 -6.48 0.20 0.45
N PHE A 149 -5.51 0.24 1.37
CA PHE A 149 -5.36 -0.81 2.38
C PHE A 149 -6.50 -0.84 3.39
N LYS A 150 -7.09 0.33 3.71
CA LYS A 150 -8.32 0.41 4.51
C LYS A 150 -9.43 -0.44 3.88
N ASP A 151 -9.66 -0.27 2.57
CA ASP A 151 -10.74 -0.95 1.87
C ASP A 151 -10.48 -2.47 1.80
N VAL A 152 -9.21 -2.89 1.61
CA VAL A 152 -8.80 -4.31 1.73
C VAL A 152 -9.21 -4.89 3.09
N LEU A 153 -8.91 -4.18 4.19
CA LEU A 153 -9.24 -4.67 5.53
C LEU A 153 -10.75 -4.73 5.76
N GLU A 154 -11.49 -3.73 5.28
CA GLU A 154 -12.96 -3.69 5.35
C GLU A 154 -13.57 -4.86 4.58
N THR A 155 -13.14 -5.10 3.34
CA THR A 155 -13.57 -6.26 2.51
C THR A 155 -13.32 -7.60 3.22
N LEU A 156 -12.14 -7.80 3.82
CA LEU A 156 -11.82 -9.03 4.54
C LEU A 156 -12.70 -9.22 5.79
N LEU A 157 -12.95 -8.15 6.54
CA LEU A 157 -13.80 -8.20 7.72
C LEU A 157 -15.26 -8.45 7.37
N GLU A 158 -15.76 -7.85 6.28
CA GLU A 158 -17.12 -8.07 5.76
C GLU A 158 -17.32 -9.51 5.24
N ASP A 159 -16.28 -10.14 4.67
CA ASP A 159 -16.26 -11.56 4.27
C ASP A 159 -16.16 -12.51 5.50
N GLY A 160 -16.13 -11.98 6.72
CA GLY A 160 -16.12 -12.75 7.97
C GLY A 160 -14.74 -13.28 8.36
N VAL A 161 -13.65 -12.68 7.90
CA VAL A 161 -12.31 -13.07 8.33
C VAL A 161 -12.08 -12.61 9.77
N GLU A 162 -11.90 -13.56 10.68
CA GLU A 162 -11.69 -13.33 12.12
C GLU A 162 -10.21 -13.38 12.54
N LEU A 163 -9.37 -14.08 11.77
CA LEU A 163 -7.97 -14.31 12.08
C LEU A 163 -7.07 -13.89 10.93
N PHE A 164 -6.11 -13.03 11.25
CA PHE A 164 -5.11 -12.50 10.32
C PHE A 164 -3.72 -12.99 10.73
N VAL A 165 -2.85 -13.20 9.73
CA VAL A 165 -1.44 -13.52 9.97
C VAL A 165 -0.59 -12.53 9.19
N GLU A 166 0.17 -11.68 9.89
CA GLU A 166 1.12 -10.76 9.28
C GLU A 166 2.50 -11.41 9.19
N PHE A 167 3.05 -11.48 7.98
CA PHE A 167 4.44 -11.88 7.75
C PHE A 167 5.30 -10.63 7.57
N GLY A 168 6.21 -10.37 8.52
CA GLY A 168 7.11 -9.21 8.49
C GLY A 168 7.58 -8.79 9.88
N HIS A 169 8.53 -7.84 9.93
CA HIS A 169 9.20 -7.48 11.19
C HIS A 169 8.53 -6.35 11.99
N ASN A 170 7.75 -5.48 11.38
CA ASN A 170 7.43 -4.19 12.00
C ASN A 170 6.01 -4.07 12.58
N LYS A 171 5.19 -5.13 12.51
CA LYS A 171 3.81 -5.14 13.05
C LYS A 171 2.95 -3.96 12.57
N VAL A 172 3.25 -3.46 11.37
CA VAL A 172 2.58 -2.27 10.83
C VAL A 172 1.16 -2.57 10.46
N LEU A 173 0.95 -3.67 9.73
CA LEU A 173 -0.37 -4.05 9.23
C LEU A 173 -1.29 -4.48 10.39
N ALA A 174 -0.76 -5.22 11.35
CA ALA A 174 -1.46 -5.54 12.59
C ALA A 174 -1.90 -4.28 13.35
N GLY A 175 -1.04 -3.26 13.40
CA GLY A 175 -1.36 -1.97 14.01
C GLY A 175 -2.48 -1.21 13.28
N LEU A 176 -2.53 -1.29 11.95
CA LEU A 176 -3.58 -0.70 11.13
C LEU A 176 -4.92 -1.42 11.35
N LEU A 177 -4.91 -2.76 11.30
CA LEU A 177 -6.12 -3.57 11.52
C LEU A 177 -6.72 -3.32 12.92
N ARG A 178 -5.91 -3.26 13.97
CA ARG A 178 -6.38 -2.99 15.35
C ARG A 178 -7.02 -1.61 15.51
N ARG A 179 -6.69 -0.64 14.66
CA ARG A 179 -7.37 0.67 14.64
C ARG A 179 -8.76 0.59 14.01
N LEU A 180 -8.92 -0.28 13.02
CA LEU A 180 -10.19 -0.49 12.34
C LEU A 180 -11.12 -1.41 13.16
N ASN A 181 -10.57 -2.52 13.65
CA ASN A 181 -11.29 -3.51 14.46
C ASN A 181 -10.43 -4.00 15.63
N LYS A 182 -10.80 -3.61 16.85
CA LYS A 182 -10.07 -3.96 18.08
C LYS A 182 -10.21 -5.44 18.47
N GLU A 183 -11.26 -6.09 18.00
CA GLU A 183 -11.56 -7.50 18.29
C GLU A 183 -10.86 -8.45 17.29
N ALA A 184 -10.34 -7.94 16.18
CA ALA A 184 -9.65 -8.76 15.18
C ALA A 184 -8.41 -9.42 15.76
N LYS A 185 -8.33 -10.74 15.61
CA LYS A 185 -7.18 -11.54 16.05
C LYS A 185 -6.07 -11.46 15.00
N VAL A 186 -4.89 -11.01 15.43
CA VAL A 186 -3.70 -10.93 14.56
C VAL A 186 -2.56 -11.73 15.15
N LEU A 187 -2.05 -12.68 14.39
CA LEU A 187 -0.81 -13.40 14.66
C LEU A 187 0.31 -12.81 13.79
N GLU A 188 1.52 -12.78 14.32
CA GLU A 188 2.65 -12.12 13.67
C GLU A 188 3.79 -13.11 13.50
N VAL A 189 4.34 -13.20 12.28
CA VAL A 189 5.47 -14.05 11.91
C VAL A 189 6.62 -13.16 11.46
N SER A 190 7.61 -12.94 12.33
CA SER A 190 8.79 -12.11 12.05
C SER A 190 10.10 -12.90 11.98
N ASP A 191 10.10 -14.11 12.52
CA ASP A 191 11.25 -14.99 12.61
C ASP A 191 10.80 -16.46 12.74
N TYR A 192 11.76 -17.36 12.83
CA TYR A 192 11.46 -18.79 12.93
C TYR A 192 10.72 -19.17 14.23
N GLU A 193 11.02 -18.52 15.34
CA GLU A 193 10.37 -18.81 16.63
C GLU A 193 8.87 -18.42 16.58
N SER A 194 8.57 -17.23 16.09
CA SER A 194 7.17 -16.77 15.90
C SER A 194 6.42 -17.62 14.87
N TYR A 195 7.10 -18.08 13.80
CA TYR A 195 6.52 -19.03 12.85
C TYR A 195 6.10 -20.35 13.51
N GLU A 196 6.96 -20.98 14.32
CA GLU A 196 6.61 -22.24 15.00
C GLU A 196 5.45 -22.04 15.99
N LYS A 197 5.41 -20.92 16.72
CA LYS A 197 4.29 -20.58 17.61
C LYS A 197 2.97 -20.45 16.83
N VAL A 198 2.98 -19.69 15.73
CA VAL A 198 1.77 -19.51 14.89
C VAL A 198 1.33 -20.84 14.29
N LYS A 199 2.26 -21.66 13.83
CA LYS A 199 2.00 -22.99 13.29
C LYS A 199 1.34 -23.91 14.32
N GLU A 200 1.82 -23.92 15.57
CA GLU A 200 1.22 -24.67 16.68
C GLU A 200 -0.20 -24.17 16.99
N GLU A 201 -0.39 -22.85 17.09
CA GLU A 201 -1.68 -22.23 17.38
C GLU A 201 -2.71 -22.54 16.29
N LEU A 202 -2.32 -22.52 15.03
CA LEU A 202 -3.17 -22.83 13.89
C LEU A 202 -3.29 -24.34 13.62
N GLN A 203 -2.58 -25.18 14.37
CA GLN A 203 -2.51 -26.63 14.14
C GLN A 203 -2.16 -27.00 12.68
N TRP A 204 -1.31 -26.19 12.05
CA TRP A 204 -0.86 -26.45 10.69
C TRP A 204 -0.06 -27.76 10.62
N LYS A 205 -0.73 -28.80 10.14
CA LYS A 205 -0.06 -30.06 9.82
C LYS A 205 0.74 -29.90 8.52
N LYS A 206 1.92 -30.54 8.48
CA LYS A 206 2.74 -30.65 7.26
C LYS A 206 2.00 -31.40 6.17
#